data_ef82e2235ef782210cd5ab5581644080
#
_entry.id   ef82e2235ef782210cd5ab5581644080
#
_cell.length_a   1.000
_cell.length_b   1.000
_cell.length_c   1.000
_cell.angle_alpha   90.00
_cell.angle_beta   90.00
_cell.angle_gamma   90.00
#
_symmetry.space_group_name_H-M   'P 1'
#
loop_
_entity.id
_entity.type
_entity.pdbx_description
1 polymer ?
#
loop_
_entity_poly.entity_id
_entity_poly.type
_entity_poly.pdbx_seq_one_letter_code
_entity_poly.pdbx_strand_id
1 'polypeptide(L)'
;MNNKACKYIISLIRTIPISVHKGQHALLLADNSAESIALYGFFLKNNVPLILLNASMRDEQVQEYMDEYRPQWFVYQKNRNLPQYSGGQNECSENRKRYQCYETACEWNGYVIASRGNAGFELTYHWLEDLALLIPT
;
A
#
# COMPACT_ATOMS: atom_id res chain seq x y z
N MET A 1 3.22 -23.11 -9.32
CA MET A 1 1.94 -22.89 -8.63
C MET A 1 0.87 -23.75 -9.29
N ASN A 2 0.14 -24.53 -8.54
CA ASN A 2 -0.88 -25.38 -9.12
C ASN A 2 -2.16 -24.58 -9.46
N ASN A 3 -3.06 -25.17 -10.24
CA ASN A 3 -4.26 -24.47 -10.70
C ASN A 3 -5.18 -24.03 -9.56
N LYS A 4 -5.21 -24.78 -8.45
CA LYS A 4 -6.04 -24.42 -7.29
C LYS A 4 -5.54 -23.17 -6.61
N ALA A 5 -4.22 -23.05 -6.45
CA ALA A 5 -3.62 -21.86 -5.83
C ALA A 5 -3.85 -20.62 -6.70
N CYS A 6 -3.69 -20.76 -8.01
CA CYS A 6 -3.95 -19.65 -8.94
C CYS A 6 -5.40 -19.19 -8.89
N LYS A 7 -6.34 -20.13 -8.89
CA LYS A 7 -7.78 -19.81 -8.81
C LYS A 7 -8.13 -19.13 -7.49
N TYR A 8 -7.53 -19.58 -6.40
CA TYR A 8 -7.75 -19.00 -5.10
C TYR A 8 -7.27 -17.54 -5.07
N ILE A 9 -6.05 -17.29 -5.57
CA ILE A 9 -5.50 -15.95 -5.61
C ILE A 9 -6.34 -15.03 -6.50
N ILE A 10 -6.78 -15.51 -7.66
CA ILE A 10 -7.64 -14.74 -8.56
C ILE A 10 -8.96 -14.39 -7.86
N SER A 11 -9.53 -15.33 -7.12
CA SER A 11 -10.78 -15.06 -6.39
C SER A 11 -10.55 -14.03 -5.28
N LEU A 12 -9.40 -14.08 -4.60
CA LEU A 12 -9.06 -13.08 -3.59
C LEU A 12 -8.95 -11.68 -4.20
N ILE A 13 -8.28 -11.57 -5.36
CA ILE A 13 -8.11 -10.28 -6.05
C ILE A 13 -9.48 -9.65 -6.31
N ARG A 14 -10.47 -10.44 -6.71
CA ARG A 14 -11.81 -9.94 -7.00
C ARG A 14 -12.55 -9.40 -5.79
N THR A 15 -12.14 -9.78 -4.59
CA THR A 15 -12.78 -9.32 -3.36
C THR A 15 -12.16 -8.06 -2.77
N ILE A 16 -11.06 -7.57 -3.33
CA ILE A 16 -10.41 -6.36 -2.82
C ILE A 16 -11.31 -5.16 -3.12
N PRO A 17 -11.83 -4.48 -2.06
CA PRO A 17 -12.95 -3.55 -2.24
C PRO A 17 -12.52 -2.10 -2.44
N ILE A 18 -11.44 -1.86 -3.16
CA ILE A 18 -10.99 -0.50 -3.43
C ILE A 18 -10.91 -0.25 -4.92
N SER A 19 -11.03 1.01 -5.30
CA SER A 19 -10.82 1.47 -6.66
C SER A 19 -9.53 2.25 -6.73
N VAL A 20 -8.64 1.85 -7.62
CA VAL A 20 -7.36 2.51 -7.82
C VAL A 20 -7.29 3.08 -9.23
N HIS A 21 -6.48 4.11 -9.41
CA HIS A 21 -6.42 4.83 -10.68
C HIS A 21 -4.99 4.92 -11.18
N LYS A 22 -4.85 4.98 -12.50
CA LYS A 22 -3.57 5.24 -13.13
C LYS A 22 -2.99 6.55 -12.59
N GLY A 23 -1.71 6.59 -12.33
CA GLY A 23 -1.05 7.74 -11.73
C GLY A 23 -0.86 7.65 -10.22
N GLN A 24 -1.59 6.74 -9.57
CA GLN A 24 -1.38 6.44 -8.16
C GLN A 24 -0.27 5.41 -8.02
N HIS A 25 0.28 5.30 -6.82
CA HIS A 25 1.20 4.23 -6.49
C HIS A 25 0.93 3.77 -5.06
N ALA A 26 1.44 2.59 -4.72
CA ALA A 26 1.13 1.94 -3.46
C ALA A 26 2.39 1.41 -2.79
N LEU A 27 2.32 1.28 -1.48
CA LEU A 27 3.33 0.59 -0.70
C LEU A 27 2.65 -0.56 0.04
N LEU A 28 3.18 -1.76 -0.14
CA LEU A 28 2.66 -2.97 0.50
C LEU A 28 3.71 -3.57 1.42
N LEU A 29 3.37 -3.75 2.69
CA LEU A 29 4.16 -4.55 3.60
C LEU A 29 3.74 -6.00 3.42
N ALA A 30 4.55 -6.75 2.71
CA ALA A 30 4.18 -8.10 2.26
C ALA A 30 4.77 -9.19 3.14
N ASP A 31 4.01 -10.24 3.31
CA ASP A 31 4.48 -11.50 3.89
C ASP A 31 4.30 -12.62 2.86
N ASN A 32 4.44 -13.87 3.27
CA ASN A 32 4.35 -15.00 2.36
C ASN A 32 2.91 -15.53 2.20
N SER A 33 1.92 -14.73 2.54
CA SER A 33 0.53 -15.16 2.46
C SER A 33 -0.05 -15.05 1.06
N ALA A 34 -1.08 -15.81 0.79
CA ALA A 34 -1.85 -15.69 -0.45
C ALA A 34 -2.48 -14.31 -0.59
N GLU A 35 -2.85 -13.70 0.53
CA GLU A 35 -3.43 -12.36 0.57
C GLU A 35 -2.42 -11.31 0.09
N SER A 36 -1.16 -11.42 0.50
CA SER A 36 -0.11 -10.52 0.00
C SER A 36 0.09 -10.69 -1.50
N ILE A 37 0.09 -11.91 -1.99
CA ILE A 37 0.23 -12.17 -3.43
C ILE A 37 -0.97 -11.57 -4.18
N ALA A 38 -2.17 -11.70 -3.63
CA ALA A 38 -3.36 -11.14 -4.25
C ALA A 38 -3.30 -9.61 -4.32
N LEU A 39 -2.85 -8.96 -3.25
CA LEU A 39 -2.67 -7.51 -3.23
C LEU A 39 -1.63 -7.07 -4.26
N TYR A 40 -0.52 -7.77 -4.34
CA TYR A 40 0.50 -7.54 -5.35
C TYR A 40 -0.10 -7.60 -6.76
N GLY A 41 -0.82 -8.68 -7.05
CA GLY A 41 -1.46 -8.85 -8.36
C GLY A 41 -2.52 -7.79 -8.65
N PHE A 42 -3.28 -7.39 -7.64
CA PHE A 42 -4.31 -6.38 -7.78
C PHE A 42 -3.71 -5.04 -8.23
N PHE A 43 -2.66 -4.59 -7.56
CA PHE A 43 -2.06 -3.29 -7.93
C PHE A 43 -1.40 -3.34 -9.30
N LEU A 44 -0.70 -4.44 -9.62
CA LEU A 44 -0.07 -4.57 -10.92
C LEU A 44 -1.10 -4.65 -12.05
N LYS A 45 -2.18 -5.39 -11.84
CA LYS A 45 -3.26 -5.49 -12.83
C LYS A 45 -3.88 -4.13 -13.15
N ASN A 46 -3.95 -3.26 -12.16
CA ASN A 46 -4.54 -1.94 -12.32
C ASN A 46 -3.53 -0.85 -12.69
N ASN A 47 -2.31 -1.25 -13.06
CA ASN A 47 -1.25 -0.34 -13.47
C ASN A 47 -0.87 0.67 -12.37
N VAL A 48 -0.93 0.25 -11.12
CA VAL A 48 -0.50 1.03 -9.98
C VAL A 48 0.89 0.52 -9.57
N PRO A 49 1.95 1.32 -9.74
CA PRO A 49 3.28 0.91 -9.32
C PRO A 49 3.32 0.59 -7.83
N LEU A 50 4.05 -0.45 -7.49
CA LEU A 50 4.04 -0.98 -6.14
C LEU A 50 5.44 -0.97 -5.54
N ILE A 51 5.55 -0.39 -4.34
CA ILE A 51 6.74 -0.51 -3.52
C ILE A 51 6.51 -1.68 -2.58
N LEU A 52 7.30 -2.72 -2.74
CA LEU A 52 7.13 -3.97 -1.99
C LEU A 52 8.17 -4.05 -0.89
N LEU A 53 7.74 -3.99 0.36
CA LEU A 53 8.60 -4.10 1.52
C LEU A 53 8.23 -5.34 2.33
N ASN A 54 9.21 -5.88 3.03
CA ASN A 54 8.98 -7.02 3.91
C ASN A 54 8.18 -6.58 5.14
N ALA A 55 7.16 -7.36 5.49
CA ALA A 55 6.30 -7.07 6.65
C ALA A 55 7.06 -7.02 7.97
N SER A 56 8.23 -7.62 8.05
CA SER A 56 9.06 -7.59 9.26
C SER A 56 9.92 -6.33 9.38
N MET A 57 9.87 -5.46 8.37
CA MET A 57 10.65 -4.23 8.39
C MET A 57 10.24 -3.33 9.56
N ARG A 58 11.20 -2.67 10.18
CA ARG A 58 10.93 -1.79 11.32
C ARG A 58 10.23 -0.52 10.87
N ASP A 59 9.47 0.07 11.77
CA ASP A 59 8.68 1.27 11.47
C ASP A 59 9.54 2.43 10.98
N GLU A 60 10.74 2.59 11.54
CA GLU A 60 11.65 3.66 11.14
C GLU A 60 12.06 3.52 9.68
N GLN A 61 12.30 2.29 9.23
CA GLN A 61 12.66 2.02 7.84
C GLN A 61 11.45 2.22 6.92
N VAL A 62 10.27 1.76 7.34
CA VAL A 62 9.04 1.99 6.58
C VAL A 62 8.80 3.49 6.42
N GLN A 63 9.01 4.25 7.49
CA GLN A 63 8.83 5.71 7.48
C GLN A 63 9.73 6.36 6.43
N GLU A 64 10.97 5.90 6.29
CA GLU A 64 11.89 6.44 5.29
C GLU A 64 11.34 6.28 3.87
N TYR A 65 10.78 5.11 3.57
CA TYR A 65 10.17 4.87 2.25
C TYR A 65 8.90 5.68 2.07
N MET A 66 8.10 5.80 3.12
CA MET A 66 6.88 6.62 3.07
C MET A 66 7.22 8.09 2.81
N ASP A 67 8.27 8.59 3.43
CA ASP A 67 8.70 9.98 3.24
C ASP A 67 9.25 10.22 1.83
N GLU A 68 9.98 9.26 1.30
CA GLU A 68 10.60 9.40 -0.01
C GLU A 68 9.59 9.28 -1.14
N TYR A 69 8.72 8.29 -1.08
CA TYR A 69 7.85 7.96 -2.21
C TYR A 69 6.42 8.46 -2.06
N ARG A 70 5.99 8.75 -0.85
CA ARG A 70 4.65 9.29 -0.55
C ARG A 70 3.52 8.58 -1.31
N PRO A 71 3.38 7.24 -1.12
CA PRO A 71 2.40 6.49 -1.89
C PRO A 71 0.97 6.94 -1.59
N GLN A 72 0.08 6.79 -2.58
CA GLN A 72 -1.34 7.05 -2.39
C GLN A 72 -1.98 5.99 -1.49
N TRP A 73 -1.53 4.75 -1.62
CA TRP A 73 -2.07 3.62 -0.87
C TRP A 73 -0.99 3.02 0.01
N PHE A 74 -1.35 2.71 1.24
CA PHE A 74 -0.46 2.03 2.18
C PHE A 74 -1.20 0.82 2.73
N VAL A 75 -0.64 -0.38 2.51
CA VAL A 75 -1.28 -1.64 2.87
C VAL A 75 -0.38 -2.39 3.84
N TYR A 76 -0.94 -2.76 4.99
CA TYR A 76 -0.18 -3.42 6.05
C TYR A 76 -1.07 -4.39 6.82
N GLN A 77 -0.46 -5.28 7.59
CA GLN A 77 -1.16 -6.26 8.38
C GLN A 77 -1.92 -5.61 9.53
N LYS A 78 -3.15 -6.03 9.75
CA LYS A 78 -4.01 -5.46 10.80
C LYS A 78 -3.40 -5.57 12.19
N ASN A 79 -2.63 -6.65 12.45
CA ASN A 79 -1.99 -6.86 13.74
C ASN A 79 -0.74 -6.02 13.96
N ARG A 80 -0.30 -5.28 12.95
CA ARG A 80 0.83 -4.37 13.11
C ARG A 80 0.37 -3.11 13.83
N ASN A 81 1.01 -2.81 14.97
CA ASN A 81 0.63 -1.66 15.79
C ASN A 81 1.20 -0.37 15.21
N LEU A 82 0.55 0.16 14.19
CA LEU A 82 0.87 1.50 13.71
C LEU A 82 -0.07 2.49 14.40
N PRO A 83 0.45 3.65 14.83
CA PRO A 83 -0.41 4.68 15.37
C PRO A 83 -1.45 5.08 14.34
N GLN A 84 -2.71 4.93 14.68
CA GLN A 84 -3.78 5.31 13.76
C GLN A 84 -3.92 6.82 13.74
N TYR A 85 -4.12 7.34 12.55
CA TYR A 85 -4.46 8.73 12.38
C TYR A 85 -5.88 8.93 12.90
N SER A 86 -5.98 9.64 14.02
CA SER A 86 -7.29 9.93 14.61
C SER A 86 -7.50 11.43 14.66
N GLY A 87 -8.16 11.95 13.73
CA GLY A 87 -8.53 13.33 13.84
C GLY A 87 -8.62 14.01 12.50
N GLY A 88 -9.73 14.48 12.15
CA GLY A 88 -10.07 15.11 10.90
C GLY A 88 -9.13 16.20 10.38
N GLN A 89 -7.87 16.10 10.63
CA GLN A 89 -6.88 17.02 10.08
C GLN A 89 -6.29 16.42 8.83
N ASN A 90 -6.46 17.12 7.75
CA ASN A 90 -6.07 16.67 6.43
C ASN A 90 -4.61 16.97 6.08
N GLU A 91 -3.85 17.55 7.00
CA GLU A 91 -2.49 17.94 6.72
C GLU A 91 -1.50 17.17 7.58
N CYS A 92 -0.47 16.66 6.93
CA CYS A 92 0.69 16.10 7.59
C CYS A 92 1.58 17.22 8.09
N SER A 93 1.68 17.35 9.40
CA SER A 93 2.68 18.25 9.98
C SER A 93 4.05 17.57 9.93
N GLU A 94 5.12 18.37 9.96
CA GLU A 94 6.49 17.86 9.97
C GLU A 94 6.79 16.97 11.17
N ASN A 95 6.02 17.10 12.25
CA ASN A 95 6.21 16.34 13.48
C ASN A 95 5.48 15.00 13.48
N ARG A 96 4.71 14.70 12.43
CA ARG A 96 3.99 13.45 12.34
C ARG A 96 4.75 12.47 11.46
N LYS A 97 4.72 11.20 11.87
CA LYS A 97 5.20 10.13 11.00
C LYS A 97 4.32 10.07 9.76
N ARG A 98 4.93 9.75 8.63
CA ARG A 98 4.23 9.85 7.34
C ARG A 98 3.01 8.93 7.26
N TYR A 99 3.08 7.73 7.85
CA TYR A 99 1.94 6.81 7.83
C TYR A 99 0.75 7.33 8.66
N GLN A 100 0.97 8.28 9.56
CA GLN A 100 -0.13 8.90 10.32
C GLN A 100 -0.99 9.84 9.47
N CYS A 101 -0.57 10.11 8.25
CA CYS A 101 -1.32 10.94 7.31
C CYS A 101 -2.30 10.11 6.48
N TYR A 102 -2.38 8.83 6.74
CA TYR A 102 -3.22 7.92 5.99
C TYR A 102 -4.46 7.58 6.79
N GLU A 103 -5.60 7.50 6.09
CA GLU A 103 -6.86 7.08 6.68
C GLU A 103 -7.18 5.67 6.20
N THR A 104 -7.73 4.85 7.08
CA THR A 104 -8.16 3.51 6.71
C THR A 104 -9.31 3.60 5.73
N ALA A 105 -9.12 3.11 4.52
CA ALA A 105 -10.18 2.99 3.54
C ALA A 105 -11.03 1.75 3.82
N CYS A 106 -10.38 0.64 4.12
CA CYS A 106 -11.06 -0.60 4.47
C CYS A 106 -10.11 -1.59 5.14
N GLU A 107 -10.69 -2.63 5.70
CA GLU A 107 -9.96 -3.81 6.13
C GLU A 107 -10.31 -4.96 5.19
N TRP A 108 -9.32 -5.76 4.83
CA TRP A 108 -9.52 -6.87 3.92
C TRP A 108 -8.63 -8.04 4.33
N ASN A 109 -9.27 -9.15 4.71
CA ASN A 109 -8.60 -10.43 5.00
C ASN A 109 -7.34 -10.32 5.86
N GLY A 110 -7.43 -9.55 6.97
CA GLY A 110 -6.32 -9.37 7.88
C GLY A 110 -5.36 -8.22 7.51
N TYR A 111 -5.67 -7.48 6.48
CA TYR A 111 -4.91 -6.31 6.07
C TYR A 111 -5.72 -5.04 6.25
N VAL A 112 -5.02 -3.96 6.54
CA VAL A 112 -5.56 -2.60 6.50
C VAL A 112 -5.10 -1.97 5.20
N ILE A 113 -6.04 -1.43 4.44
CA ILE A 113 -5.76 -0.68 3.22
C ILE A 113 -6.05 0.79 3.53
N ALA A 114 -5.00 1.57 3.61
CA ALA A 114 -5.10 2.98 3.96
C ALA A 114 -4.79 3.84 2.75
N SER A 115 -5.46 4.96 2.68
CA SER A 115 -5.33 5.91 1.59
C SER A 115 -4.89 7.26 2.12
N ARG A 116 -4.02 7.90 1.40
CA ARG A 116 -3.70 9.29 1.63
C ARG A 116 -4.87 10.14 1.14
N GLY A 117 -5.33 11.07 1.96
CA GLY A 117 -6.43 11.94 1.56
C GLY A 117 -6.16 12.72 0.29
N ASN A 118 -7.20 13.27 -0.31
CA ASN A 118 -7.16 13.97 -1.60
C ASN A 118 -6.43 15.31 -1.53
N ALA A 119 -5.25 15.34 -0.97
CA ALA A 119 -4.49 16.58 -0.82
C ALA A 119 -3.74 16.96 -2.10
N GLY A 120 -4.31 16.73 -3.25
CA GLY A 120 -3.73 17.17 -4.51
C GLY A 120 -2.30 16.71 -4.74
N PHE A 121 -2.00 15.53 -4.28
CA PHE A 121 -0.65 15.01 -4.40
C PHE A 121 -0.37 14.60 -5.84
N GLU A 122 0.56 15.28 -6.47
CA GLU A 122 1.01 14.91 -7.80
C GLU A 122 2.29 14.10 -7.68
N LEU A 123 2.35 13.02 -8.46
CA LEU A 123 3.58 12.25 -8.60
C LEU A 123 4.64 13.13 -9.24
N THR A 124 5.70 13.40 -8.48
CA THR A 124 6.80 14.20 -8.98
C THR A 124 7.85 13.37 -9.72
N TYR A 125 7.72 12.06 -9.71
CA TYR A 125 8.70 11.16 -10.31
C TYR A 125 8.16 10.55 -11.59
N HIS A 126 8.58 11.05 -12.72
CA HIS A 126 8.15 10.53 -14.03
C HIS A 126 8.53 9.06 -14.24
N TRP A 127 9.63 8.63 -13.63
CA TRP A 127 10.07 7.25 -13.78
C TRP A 127 9.07 6.25 -13.19
N LEU A 128 8.20 6.69 -12.28
CA LEU A 128 7.17 5.81 -11.72
C LEU A 128 6.08 5.45 -12.75
N GLU A 129 5.95 6.21 -13.81
CA GLU A 129 4.99 5.89 -14.86
C GLU A 129 5.32 4.57 -15.57
N ASP A 130 6.61 4.29 -15.72
CA ASP A 130 7.09 3.07 -16.38
C ASP A 130 7.44 1.97 -15.39
N LEU A 131 7.42 2.26 -14.10
CA LEU A 131 7.80 1.32 -13.06
C LEU A 131 6.56 0.62 -12.52
N ALA A 132 6.55 -0.73 -12.60
CA ALA A 132 5.47 -1.51 -12.02
C ALA A 132 5.77 -1.89 -10.57
N LEU A 133 7.05 -2.07 -10.24
CA LEU A 133 7.44 -2.65 -8.96
C LEU A 133 8.79 -2.10 -8.53
N LEU A 134 8.87 -1.71 -7.26
CA LEU A 134 10.13 -1.35 -6.62
C LEU A 134 10.34 -2.26 -5.42
N ILE A 135 11.44 -3.00 -5.45
CA ILE A 135 11.83 -3.86 -4.33
C ILE A 135 13.17 -3.35 -3.81
N PRO A 136 13.20 -2.76 -2.62
CA PRO A 136 14.45 -2.30 -2.04
C PRO A 136 15.34 -3.48 -1.65
N THR A 137 16.62 -3.34 -1.86
CA THR A 137 17.59 -4.36 -1.49
C THR A 137 18.23 -4.04 -0.14
#